data_73e3aec6397e4e4869d160fd035c4e80
#
_entry.id   73e3aec6397e4e4869d160fd035c4e80
#
_cell.length_a   1.000
_cell.length_b   1.000
_cell.length_c   1.000
_cell.angle_alpha   90.00
_cell.angle_beta   90.00
_cell.angle_gamma   90.00
#
_symmetry.space_group_name_H-M   'P 1'
#
loop_
_entity.id
_entity.type
_entity.pdbx_description
1 polymer ?
#
loop_
_entity_poly.entity_id
_entity_poly.type
_entity_poly.pdbx_seq_one_letter_code
_entity_poly.pdbx_strand_id
1 'polypeptide(L)'
;DKTITDEQRCHLGFALGKASEDLNQLDKSFKYYFEGNMFRKKSLTYNISQDIGTFNQLKKSYSAIKKKSLKTLNLYNEQRPIFVLGMPRSGTTLIEHIISAHSKVTGAGELSYIEQFGDATARGISKINTKIILDFRKRYLQKLKKLSNGNAIITDKMTVNFKYIGLICSAFPDAKIVHVQRNSKATCWGNYKQLFSNKESLNFSYDLDDITTYYRLYQDLMQFWDVQCGDRIYNLKYEALTRNQEDETRKLIQYLGLNWEDECLAPQDNNRSVGTASSKQIRQKVYQGSSLKWKKFEPFLDGVFDQLED
;
A
#
# COMPACT_ATOMS: atom_id res chain seq x y z
N ASP A 1 28.23 19.82 11.84
CA ASP A 1 28.43 21.10 11.11
C ASP A 1 27.22 22.01 11.38
N LYS A 2 27.47 23.25 11.92
CA LYS A 2 26.40 24.22 12.22
C LYS A 2 25.79 24.86 10.96
N THR A 3 26.31 24.56 9.78
CA THR A 3 25.95 25.18 8.49
C THR A 3 24.84 24.45 7.72
N ILE A 4 24.48 23.20 8.11
CA ILE A 4 23.47 22.41 7.40
C ILE A 4 22.11 22.48 8.08
N THR A 5 21.03 22.58 7.27
CA THR A 5 19.64 22.66 7.75
C THR A 5 19.14 21.34 8.29
N ASP A 6 18.06 21.33 9.09
CA ASP A 6 17.40 20.10 9.57
C ASP A 6 16.94 19.21 8.41
N GLU A 7 16.48 19.78 7.29
CA GLU A 7 16.12 19.05 6.08
C GLU A 7 17.34 18.34 5.47
N GLN A 8 18.47 19.03 5.36
CA GLN A 8 19.71 18.43 4.87
C GLN A 8 20.23 17.33 5.80
N ARG A 9 20.11 17.51 7.13
CA ARG A 9 20.43 16.47 8.13
C ARG A 9 19.53 15.25 7.97
N CYS A 10 18.25 15.46 7.75
CA CYS A 10 17.31 14.36 7.46
C CYS A 10 17.79 13.55 6.24
N HIS A 11 18.03 14.18 5.10
CA HIS A 11 18.50 13.51 3.89
C HIS A 11 19.83 12.78 4.10
N LEU A 12 20.79 13.42 4.77
CA LEU A 12 22.08 12.80 5.10
C LEU A 12 21.92 11.60 6.04
N GLY A 13 21.03 11.69 7.05
CA GLY A 13 20.74 10.59 7.95
C GLY A 13 20.28 9.34 7.20
N PHE A 14 19.29 9.46 6.31
CA PHE A 14 18.83 8.32 5.50
C PHE A 14 19.91 7.80 4.52
N ALA A 15 20.68 8.68 3.89
CA ALA A 15 21.75 8.28 2.98
C ALA A 15 22.89 7.54 3.70
N LEU A 16 23.37 8.08 4.83
CA LEU A 16 24.40 7.46 5.65
C LEU A 16 23.90 6.17 6.33
N GLY A 17 22.62 6.16 6.78
CA GLY A 17 21.99 4.96 7.29
C GLY A 17 22.04 3.81 6.29
N LYS A 18 21.64 4.10 5.03
CA LYS A 18 21.70 3.10 3.97
C LYS A 18 23.12 2.68 3.61
N ALA A 19 24.06 3.62 3.49
CA ALA A 19 25.45 3.31 3.21
C ALA A 19 26.08 2.42 4.32
N SER A 20 25.81 2.74 5.60
CA SER A 20 26.28 1.95 6.73
C SER A 20 25.64 0.55 6.77
N GLU A 21 24.34 0.43 6.40
CA GLU A 21 23.67 -0.88 6.24
C GLU A 21 24.35 -1.72 5.16
N ASP A 22 24.70 -1.12 4.03
CA ASP A 22 25.38 -1.82 2.92
C ASP A 22 26.80 -2.29 3.30
N LEU A 23 27.47 -1.55 4.20
CA LEU A 23 28.77 -1.91 4.78
C LEU A 23 28.63 -2.83 6.01
N ASN A 24 27.41 -3.28 6.35
CA ASN A 24 27.10 -4.11 7.53
C ASN A 24 27.55 -3.48 8.88
N GLN A 25 27.60 -2.15 8.94
CA GLN A 25 27.84 -1.36 10.17
C GLN A 25 26.49 -1.00 10.81
N LEU A 26 25.86 -1.99 11.46
CA LEU A 26 24.45 -1.91 11.85
C LEU A 26 24.15 -0.87 12.93
N ASP A 27 25.05 -0.72 13.92
CA ASP A 27 24.99 0.30 14.98
C ASP A 27 24.98 1.72 14.41
N LYS A 28 25.91 2.00 13.50
CA LYS A 28 25.98 3.29 12.80
C LYS A 28 24.76 3.50 11.91
N SER A 29 24.35 2.45 11.20
CA SER A 29 23.20 2.47 10.32
C SER A 29 21.93 2.85 11.10
N PHE A 30 21.68 2.18 12.25
CA PHE A 30 20.53 2.49 13.09
C PHE A 30 20.59 3.92 13.62
N LYS A 31 21.75 4.36 14.13
CA LYS A 31 21.94 5.73 14.60
C LYS A 31 21.61 6.77 13.55
N TYR A 32 22.09 6.60 12.31
CA TYR A 32 21.82 7.54 11.22
C TYR A 32 20.34 7.51 10.80
N TYR A 33 19.70 6.34 10.72
CA TYR A 33 18.26 6.27 10.48
C TYR A 33 17.47 6.96 11.59
N PHE A 34 17.84 6.75 12.85
CA PHE A 34 17.19 7.39 13.99
C PHE A 34 17.31 8.93 13.92
N GLU A 35 18.50 9.46 13.68
CA GLU A 35 18.72 10.90 13.52
C GLU A 35 17.95 11.47 12.34
N GLY A 36 17.96 10.79 11.18
CA GLY A 36 17.21 11.21 9.99
C GLY A 36 15.70 11.27 10.24
N ASN A 37 15.15 10.26 10.90
CA ASN A 37 13.75 10.19 11.29
C ASN A 37 13.39 11.29 12.30
N MET A 38 14.23 11.53 13.31
CA MET A 38 14.02 12.60 14.30
C MET A 38 13.91 13.98 13.64
N PHE A 39 14.82 14.31 12.70
CA PHE A 39 14.76 15.58 11.97
C PHE A 39 13.51 15.65 11.10
N ARG A 40 13.11 14.55 10.48
CA ARG A 40 11.89 14.49 9.69
C ARG A 40 10.65 14.69 10.54
N LYS A 41 10.51 13.95 11.63
CA LYS A 41 9.38 14.07 12.57
C LYS A 41 9.23 15.49 13.09
N LYS A 42 10.35 16.14 13.48
CA LYS A 42 10.37 17.53 13.94
C LYS A 42 9.82 18.52 12.90
N SER A 43 10.01 18.25 11.61
CA SER A 43 9.52 19.10 10.51
C SER A 43 8.04 18.91 10.17
N LEU A 44 7.37 17.93 10.79
CA LEU A 44 5.98 17.58 10.52
C LEU A 44 5.05 18.08 11.63
N THR A 45 3.86 18.54 11.26
CA THR A 45 2.74 18.81 12.17
C THR A 45 1.86 17.56 12.31
N TYR A 46 2.49 16.41 12.50
CA TYR A 46 1.82 15.11 12.56
C TYR A 46 1.74 14.58 13.98
N ASN A 47 0.58 14.00 14.30
CA ASN A 47 0.36 13.23 15.51
C ASN A 47 -0.52 12.01 15.18
N ILE A 48 -0.18 10.85 15.71
CA ILE A 48 -0.89 9.58 15.45
C ILE A 48 -2.40 9.63 15.79
N SER A 49 -2.82 10.53 16.68
CA SER A 49 -4.24 10.75 16.99
C SER A 49 -5.08 11.15 15.78
N GLN A 50 -4.46 11.77 14.77
CA GLN A 50 -5.13 12.12 13.50
C GLN A 50 -5.53 10.85 12.72
N ASP A 51 -4.63 9.84 12.67
CA ASP A 51 -4.93 8.57 12.05
C ASP A 51 -5.93 7.76 12.87
N ILE A 52 -5.79 7.71 14.21
CA ILE A 52 -6.77 7.07 15.09
C ILE A 52 -8.17 7.63 14.81
N GLY A 53 -8.31 8.96 14.73
CA GLY A 53 -9.57 9.62 14.41
C GLY A 53 -10.09 9.23 13.01
N THR A 54 -9.22 9.19 12.01
CA THR A 54 -9.56 8.83 10.63
C THR A 54 -10.05 7.38 10.54
N PHE A 55 -9.33 6.42 11.12
CA PHE A 55 -9.72 5.01 11.09
C PHE A 55 -11.06 4.76 11.79
N ASN A 56 -11.32 5.45 12.91
CA ASN A 56 -12.62 5.40 13.60
C ASN A 56 -13.75 5.96 12.73
N GLN A 57 -13.51 7.08 12.04
CA GLN A 57 -14.50 7.67 11.12
C GLN A 57 -14.85 6.71 9.97
N LEU A 58 -13.85 6.06 9.36
CA LEU A 58 -14.02 5.10 8.27
C LEU A 58 -14.93 3.92 8.69
N LYS A 59 -14.68 3.33 9.86
CA LYS A 59 -15.53 2.24 10.38
C LYS A 59 -16.94 2.72 10.70
N LYS A 60 -17.07 3.88 11.37
CA LYS A 60 -18.36 4.45 11.76
C LYS A 60 -19.26 4.80 10.58
N SER A 61 -18.69 5.39 9.52
CA SER A 61 -19.47 5.85 8.35
C SER A 61 -19.91 4.70 7.42
N TYR A 62 -19.21 3.56 7.47
CA TYR A 62 -19.39 2.47 6.51
C TYR A 62 -20.82 1.93 6.44
N SER A 63 -21.54 1.81 7.56
CA SER A 63 -22.91 1.29 7.52
C SER A 63 -23.85 2.16 6.66
N ALA A 64 -23.66 3.48 6.67
CA ALA A 64 -24.40 4.41 5.83
C ALA A 64 -24.00 4.29 4.34
N ILE A 65 -22.71 4.10 4.06
CA ILE A 65 -22.17 3.87 2.71
C ILE A 65 -22.72 2.55 2.14
N LYS A 66 -22.65 1.46 2.92
CA LYS A 66 -23.13 0.13 2.52
C LYS A 66 -24.60 0.13 2.07
N LYS A 67 -25.47 0.89 2.78
CA LYS A 67 -26.89 1.05 2.42
C LYS A 67 -27.10 1.76 1.08
N LYS A 68 -26.10 2.45 0.55
CA LYS A 68 -26.15 3.21 -0.71
C LYS A 68 -25.28 2.59 -1.80
N SER A 69 -24.78 1.36 -1.59
CA SER A 69 -23.96 0.62 -2.54
C SER A 69 -24.65 0.46 -3.90
N LEU A 70 -23.88 0.60 -4.94
CA LEU A 70 -24.34 0.38 -6.31
C LEU A 70 -24.50 -1.11 -6.58
N LYS A 71 -25.45 -1.46 -7.46
CA LYS A 71 -25.68 -2.85 -7.90
C LYS A 71 -25.10 -3.06 -9.29
N THR A 72 -24.47 -4.19 -9.55
CA THR A 72 -23.84 -4.52 -10.83
C THR A 72 -24.80 -4.44 -12.01
N LEU A 73 -26.04 -4.87 -11.84
CA LEU A 73 -27.07 -4.89 -12.90
C LEU A 73 -27.35 -3.53 -13.57
N ASN A 74 -27.00 -2.42 -12.89
CA ASN A 74 -27.28 -1.07 -13.37
C ASN A 74 -25.99 -0.36 -13.86
N LEU A 75 -24.88 -1.07 -14.02
CA LEU A 75 -23.59 -0.48 -14.30
C LEU A 75 -22.97 -1.12 -15.55
N TYR A 76 -22.98 -0.35 -16.64
CA TYR A 76 -22.18 -0.68 -17.82
C TYR A 76 -20.82 -0.01 -17.71
N ASN A 77 -19.73 -0.77 -17.84
CA ASN A 77 -18.37 -0.26 -17.84
C ASN A 77 -17.49 -0.93 -18.85
N GLU A 78 -16.68 -0.12 -19.52
CA GLU A 78 -15.57 -0.58 -20.34
C GLU A 78 -14.33 -0.91 -19.49
N GLN A 79 -14.14 -0.25 -18.32
CA GLN A 79 -12.96 -0.42 -17.46
C GLN A 79 -13.28 -1.27 -16.23
N ARG A 80 -12.37 -2.22 -15.96
CA ARG A 80 -12.40 -3.10 -14.78
C ARG A 80 -11.18 -2.82 -13.89
N PRO A 81 -11.32 -2.05 -12.81
CA PRO A 81 -10.22 -1.78 -11.91
C PRO A 81 -9.86 -3.03 -11.07
N ILE A 82 -8.55 -3.24 -10.91
CA ILE A 82 -7.96 -4.14 -9.93
C ILE A 82 -7.25 -3.26 -8.91
N PHE A 83 -7.70 -3.29 -7.67
CA PHE A 83 -7.05 -2.54 -6.59
C PHE A 83 -6.01 -3.41 -5.90
N VAL A 84 -4.74 -3.00 -5.94
CA VAL A 84 -3.64 -3.64 -5.21
C VAL A 84 -3.25 -2.74 -4.04
N LEU A 85 -3.45 -3.22 -2.82
CA LEU A 85 -3.34 -2.42 -1.61
C LEU A 85 -2.71 -3.20 -0.45
N GLY A 86 -2.39 -2.53 0.64
CA GLY A 86 -1.75 -3.05 1.83
C GLY A 86 -0.81 -2.01 2.45
N MET A 87 -0.10 -2.35 3.50
CA MET A 87 0.87 -1.43 4.07
C MET A 87 1.95 -1.05 3.04
N PRO A 88 2.47 0.19 3.04
CA PRO A 88 3.67 0.51 2.29
C PRO A 88 4.79 -0.48 2.66
N ARG A 89 5.62 -0.84 1.70
CA ARG A 89 6.72 -1.83 1.85
C ARG A 89 6.26 -3.29 2.08
N SER A 90 4.97 -3.61 1.91
CA SER A 90 4.47 -4.99 1.96
C SER A 90 4.72 -5.82 0.68
N GLY A 91 5.18 -5.19 -0.41
CA GLY A 91 5.44 -5.89 -1.68
C GLY A 91 4.38 -5.64 -2.76
N THR A 92 3.46 -4.70 -2.57
CA THR A 92 2.41 -4.33 -3.53
C THR A 92 2.94 -4.02 -4.93
N THR A 93 4.13 -3.43 -5.04
CA THR A 93 4.76 -3.13 -6.34
C THR A 93 5.10 -4.41 -7.10
N LEU A 94 5.63 -5.45 -6.44
CA LEU A 94 5.89 -6.75 -7.06
C LEU A 94 4.59 -7.38 -7.58
N ILE A 95 3.54 -7.34 -6.77
CA ILE A 95 2.25 -7.91 -7.14
C ILE A 95 1.65 -7.19 -8.35
N GLU A 96 1.70 -5.86 -8.38
CA GLU A 96 1.27 -5.10 -9.55
C GLU A 96 2.08 -5.45 -10.81
N HIS A 97 3.41 -5.65 -10.68
CA HIS A 97 4.26 -6.06 -11.80
C HIS A 97 3.91 -7.44 -12.34
N ILE A 98 3.63 -8.39 -11.46
CA ILE A 98 3.13 -9.72 -11.83
C ILE A 98 1.82 -9.59 -12.62
N ILE A 99 0.84 -8.87 -12.08
CA ILE A 99 -0.48 -8.71 -12.69
C ILE A 99 -0.37 -7.95 -14.03
N SER A 100 0.45 -6.90 -14.09
CA SER A 100 0.60 -6.07 -15.29
C SER A 100 1.59 -6.64 -16.33
N ALA A 101 2.22 -7.78 -16.07
CA ALA A 101 2.92 -8.56 -17.09
C ALA A 101 1.94 -9.29 -18.02
N HIS A 102 0.69 -9.49 -17.58
CA HIS A 102 -0.37 -10.08 -18.38
C HIS A 102 -0.81 -9.13 -19.52
N SER A 103 -0.92 -9.62 -20.75
CA SER A 103 -1.16 -8.85 -21.99
C SER A 103 -2.44 -7.99 -21.94
N LYS A 104 -3.48 -8.44 -21.22
CA LYS A 104 -4.78 -7.76 -21.10
C LYS A 104 -4.85 -6.74 -19.95
N VAL A 105 -3.76 -6.52 -19.22
CA VAL A 105 -3.74 -5.66 -18.04
C VAL A 105 -2.82 -4.47 -18.23
N THR A 106 -3.32 -3.28 -17.97
CA THR A 106 -2.49 -2.08 -17.86
C THR A 106 -2.18 -1.78 -16.39
N GLY A 107 -0.90 -1.70 -16.05
CA GLY A 107 -0.47 -1.23 -14.73
C GLY A 107 -0.48 0.29 -14.65
N ALA A 108 -1.31 0.90 -13.80
CA ALA A 108 -1.38 2.35 -13.69
C ALA A 108 -0.56 2.94 -12.52
N GLY A 109 0.01 2.10 -11.65
CA GLY A 109 0.83 2.54 -10.51
C GLY A 109 0.00 3.14 -9.38
N GLU A 110 0.58 4.10 -8.67
CA GLU A 110 -0.04 4.76 -7.52
C GLU A 110 -0.96 5.89 -7.96
N LEU A 111 -2.28 5.69 -7.80
CA LEU A 111 -3.30 6.66 -8.15
C LEU A 111 -3.93 7.27 -6.89
N SER A 112 -3.82 8.59 -6.74
CA SER A 112 -4.44 9.31 -5.61
C SER A 112 -5.94 9.54 -5.77
N TYR A 113 -6.57 9.00 -6.82
CA TYR A 113 -7.95 9.35 -7.18
C TYR A 113 -9.00 8.86 -6.19
N ILE A 114 -8.80 7.71 -5.54
CA ILE A 114 -9.72 7.22 -4.50
C ILE A 114 -9.75 8.21 -3.32
N GLU A 115 -8.60 8.58 -2.81
CA GLU A 115 -8.49 9.58 -1.73
C GLU A 115 -9.03 10.93 -2.17
N GLN A 116 -8.57 11.46 -3.30
CA GLN A 116 -8.94 12.79 -3.81
C GLN A 116 -10.44 12.96 -4.01
N PHE A 117 -11.14 11.92 -4.49
CA PHE A 117 -12.56 12.01 -4.81
C PHE A 117 -13.48 11.42 -3.74
N GLY A 118 -12.96 10.56 -2.87
CA GLY A 118 -13.72 9.72 -1.98
C GLY A 118 -13.49 9.92 -0.49
N ASP A 119 -12.40 10.55 -0.04
CA ASP A 119 -12.05 10.64 1.39
C ASP A 119 -13.18 11.24 2.23
N ALA A 120 -13.72 12.39 1.85
CA ALA A 120 -14.80 13.04 2.59
C ALA A 120 -16.06 12.16 2.72
N THR A 121 -16.37 11.36 1.69
CA THR A 121 -17.50 10.40 1.71
C THR A 121 -17.15 9.19 2.56
N ALA A 122 -15.97 8.62 2.40
CA ALA A 122 -15.50 7.45 3.13
C ALA A 122 -15.47 7.72 4.65
N ARG A 123 -15.07 8.91 5.06
CA ARG A 123 -15.02 9.34 6.46
C ARG A 123 -16.36 9.87 7.01
N GLY A 124 -17.39 9.97 6.17
CA GLY A 124 -18.70 10.50 6.58
C GLY A 124 -18.69 12.02 6.85
N ILE A 125 -17.69 12.74 6.33
CA ILE A 125 -17.63 14.22 6.42
C ILE A 125 -18.62 14.84 5.45
N SER A 126 -18.78 14.25 4.26
CA SER A 126 -19.78 14.68 3.28
C SER A 126 -21.07 13.87 3.40
N LYS A 127 -22.16 14.41 2.83
CA LYS A 127 -23.44 13.70 2.74
C LYS A 127 -23.27 12.39 1.97
N ILE A 128 -23.84 11.29 2.49
CA ILE A 128 -23.80 9.96 1.89
C ILE A 128 -25.13 9.66 1.20
N ASN A 129 -25.11 9.51 -0.12
CA ASN A 129 -26.26 9.07 -0.92
C ASN A 129 -25.78 8.36 -2.20
N THR A 130 -26.67 7.65 -2.88
CA THR A 130 -26.37 6.88 -4.09
C THR A 130 -25.82 7.75 -5.22
N LYS A 131 -26.28 8.99 -5.37
CA LYS A 131 -25.81 9.93 -6.40
C LYS A 131 -24.31 10.26 -6.18
N ILE A 132 -23.92 10.57 -4.95
CA ILE A 132 -22.51 10.87 -4.61
C ILE A 132 -21.61 9.66 -4.89
N ILE A 133 -22.04 8.44 -4.54
CA ILE A 133 -21.27 7.22 -4.83
C ILE A 133 -21.18 7.00 -6.35
N LEU A 134 -22.23 7.25 -7.10
CA LEU A 134 -22.21 7.15 -8.55
C LEU A 134 -21.31 8.20 -9.22
N ASP A 135 -21.35 9.44 -8.73
CA ASP A 135 -20.49 10.53 -9.24
C ASP A 135 -19.00 10.26 -8.92
N PHE A 136 -18.71 9.75 -7.72
CA PHE A 136 -17.36 9.27 -7.38
C PHE A 136 -16.89 8.19 -8.37
N ARG A 137 -17.70 7.14 -8.61
CA ARG A 137 -17.40 6.08 -9.58
C ARG A 137 -17.13 6.66 -10.98
N LYS A 138 -18.00 7.52 -11.48
CA LYS A 138 -17.87 8.13 -12.82
C LYS A 138 -16.56 8.91 -12.95
N ARG A 139 -16.26 9.75 -12.00
CA ARG A 139 -15.01 10.55 -12.00
C ARG A 139 -13.79 9.68 -11.98
N TYR A 140 -13.77 8.64 -11.14
CA TYR A 140 -12.67 7.69 -11.05
C TYR A 140 -12.46 6.95 -12.39
N LEU A 141 -13.51 6.36 -12.95
CA LEU A 141 -13.42 5.61 -14.21
C LEU A 141 -13.03 6.50 -15.39
N GLN A 142 -13.46 7.76 -15.44
CA GLN A 142 -13.00 8.73 -16.45
C GLN A 142 -11.48 8.97 -16.37
N LYS A 143 -10.90 9.03 -15.18
CA LYS A 143 -9.45 9.14 -15.00
C LYS A 143 -8.75 7.85 -15.39
N LEU A 144 -9.29 6.70 -14.97
CA LEU A 144 -8.74 5.39 -15.28
C LEU A 144 -8.72 5.11 -16.79
N LYS A 145 -9.78 5.48 -17.51
CA LYS A 145 -9.86 5.34 -18.98
C LYS A 145 -8.70 6.03 -19.72
N LYS A 146 -8.24 7.17 -19.21
CA LYS A 146 -7.10 7.90 -19.80
C LYS A 146 -5.78 7.15 -19.65
N LEU A 147 -5.69 6.22 -18.72
CA LEU A 147 -4.51 5.42 -18.41
C LEU A 147 -4.61 4.00 -19.00
N SER A 148 -5.71 3.65 -19.65
CA SER A 148 -6.04 2.29 -20.08
C SER A 148 -5.08 1.69 -21.12
N ASN A 149 -4.43 2.53 -21.89
CA ASN A 149 -3.56 2.12 -23.00
C ASN A 149 -4.20 1.02 -23.90
N GLY A 150 -5.52 1.13 -24.10
CA GLY A 150 -6.31 0.17 -24.89
C GLY A 150 -6.88 -1.02 -24.11
N ASN A 151 -6.40 -1.31 -22.90
CA ASN A 151 -6.90 -2.41 -22.08
C ASN A 151 -8.12 -2.01 -21.25
N ALA A 152 -9.07 -2.95 -21.12
CA ALA A 152 -10.21 -2.77 -20.22
C ALA A 152 -9.85 -3.00 -18.73
N ILE A 153 -8.82 -3.82 -18.47
CA ILE A 153 -8.39 -4.19 -17.10
C ILE A 153 -7.19 -3.32 -16.70
N ILE A 154 -7.31 -2.61 -15.59
CA ILE A 154 -6.31 -1.63 -15.18
C ILE A 154 -6.06 -1.78 -13.69
N THR A 155 -4.79 -1.85 -13.27
CA THR A 155 -4.45 -1.86 -11.84
C THR A 155 -4.38 -0.44 -11.30
N ASP A 156 -4.86 -0.26 -10.08
CA ASP A 156 -4.57 0.87 -9.19
C ASP A 156 -3.82 0.29 -7.98
N LYS A 157 -2.52 0.52 -7.95
CA LYS A 157 -1.67 0.06 -6.85
C LYS A 157 -1.34 1.24 -5.95
N MET A 158 -2.30 1.67 -5.16
CA MET A 158 -2.11 2.63 -4.09
C MET A 158 -2.18 1.90 -2.75
N THR A 159 -1.05 1.84 -2.06
CA THR A 159 -0.92 1.09 -0.81
C THR A 159 -1.99 1.46 0.20
N VAL A 160 -2.20 2.75 0.44
CA VAL A 160 -3.14 3.28 1.44
C VAL A 160 -4.63 3.17 1.05
N ASN A 161 -4.95 2.65 -0.14
CA ASN A 161 -6.35 2.39 -0.54
C ASN A 161 -7.05 1.36 0.37
N PHE A 162 -6.33 0.66 1.24
CA PHE A 162 -6.94 -0.19 2.27
C PHE A 162 -7.88 0.62 3.19
N LYS A 163 -7.63 1.90 3.40
CA LYS A 163 -8.53 2.80 4.13
C LYS A 163 -9.92 2.91 3.48
N TYR A 164 -9.99 2.76 2.18
CA TYR A 164 -11.17 3.05 1.38
C TYR A 164 -11.90 1.80 0.85
N ILE A 165 -11.57 0.59 1.32
CA ILE A 165 -12.19 -0.66 0.85
C ILE A 165 -13.72 -0.60 0.91
N GLY A 166 -14.29 -0.05 1.97
CA GLY A 166 -15.74 0.08 2.08
C GLY A 166 -16.37 0.93 0.97
N LEU A 167 -15.75 2.06 0.61
CA LEU A 167 -16.19 2.89 -0.50
C LEU A 167 -15.94 2.21 -1.85
N ILE A 168 -14.78 1.56 -2.02
CA ILE A 168 -14.44 0.78 -3.23
C ILE A 168 -15.50 -0.31 -3.44
N CYS A 169 -15.81 -1.11 -2.42
CA CYS A 169 -16.83 -2.15 -2.49
C CYS A 169 -18.20 -1.60 -2.84
N SER A 170 -18.55 -0.40 -2.34
CA SER A 170 -19.85 0.21 -2.57
C SER A 170 -19.96 0.86 -3.95
N ALA A 171 -18.88 1.42 -4.47
CA ALA A 171 -18.86 2.10 -5.76
C ALA A 171 -18.51 1.19 -6.96
N PHE A 172 -17.73 0.14 -6.72
CA PHE A 172 -17.23 -0.78 -7.75
C PHE A 172 -17.57 -2.24 -7.39
N PRO A 173 -18.85 -2.66 -7.53
CA PRO A 173 -19.29 -4.00 -7.14
C PRO A 173 -18.62 -5.12 -7.96
N ASP A 174 -18.06 -4.81 -9.11
CA ASP A 174 -17.35 -5.68 -10.05
C ASP A 174 -15.81 -5.64 -9.92
N ALA A 175 -15.26 -4.77 -9.07
CA ALA A 175 -13.82 -4.64 -8.89
C ALA A 175 -13.21 -5.82 -8.11
N LYS A 176 -11.96 -6.15 -8.44
CA LYS A 176 -11.13 -7.09 -7.70
C LYS A 176 -10.20 -6.34 -6.76
N ILE A 177 -10.04 -6.84 -5.54
CA ILE A 177 -9.18 -6.25 -4.52
C ILE A 177 -8.13 -7.29 -4.12
N VAL A 178 -6.86 -6.94 -4.28
CA VAL A 178 -5.73 -7.76 -3.86
C VAL A 178 -5.05 -7.07 -2.68
N HIS A 179 -5.18 -7.65 -1.51
CA HIS A 179 -4.56 -7.19 -0.29
C HIS A 179 -3.25 -7.94 -0.05
N VAL A 180 -2.14 -7.22 -0.05
CA VAL A 180 -0.80 -7.80 0.11
C VAL A 180 -0.39 -7.73 1.57
N GLN A 181 -0.26 -8.89 2.19
CA GLN A 181 0.21 -9.07 3.56
C GLN A 181 1.68 -9.46 3.55
N ARG A 182 2.43 -8.93 4.49
CA ARG A 182 3.84 -9.26 4.71
C ARG A 182 4.13 -9.23 6.20
N ASN A 183 5.14 -9.98 6.65
CA ASN A 183 5.60 -9.95 8.03
C ASN A 183 5.59 -8.53 8.61
N SER A 184 4.91 -8.35 9.72
CA SER A 184 4.60 -7.07 10.37
C SER A 184 5.86 -6.28 10.69
N LYS A 185 6.83 -6.92 11.35
CA LYS A 185 8.10 -6.33 11.79
C LYS A 185 8.95 -5.91 10.58
N ALA A 186 8.99 -6.76 9.53
CA ALA A 186 9.69 -6.41 8.27
C ALA A 186 9.05 -5.23 7.54
N THR A 187 7.73 -5.13 7.58
CA THR A 187 6.97 -4.04 6.99
C THR A 187 7.21 -2.73 7.75
N CYS A 188 7.11 -2.75 9.08
CA CYS A 188 7.36 -1.58 9.92
C CYS A 188 8.81 -1.09 9.79
N TRP A 189 9.80 -1.98 9.87
CA TRP A 189 11.19 -1.62 9.64
C TRP A 189 11.45 -1.07 8.24
N GLY A 190 10.81 -1.66 7.22
CA GLY A 190 10.89 -1.19 5.85
C GLY A 190 10.33 0.21 5.64
N ASN A 191 9.33 0.62 6.42
CA ASN A 191 8.80 1.98 6.45
C ASN A 191 9.76 2.93 7.18
N TYR A 192 10.24 2.56 8.37
CA TYR A 192 11.10 3.40 9.20
C TYR A 192 12.39 3.83 8.50
N LYS A 193 13.01 2.95 7.74
CA LYS A 193 14.26 3.24 7.01
C LYS A 193 14.04 3.88 5.63
N GLN A 194 12.82 4.31 5.31
CA GLN A 194 12.49 4.91 4.02
C GLN A 194 12.14 6.39 4.17
N LEU A 195 12.91 7.26 3.53
CA LEU A 195 12.48 8.64 3.32
C LEU A 195 11.50 8.69 2.16
N PHE A 196 10.24 8.98 2.45
CA PHE A 196 9.21 9.11 1.43
C PHE A 196 9.21 10.54 0.84
N SER A 197 9.08 10.65 -0.48
CA SER A 197 9.09 11.93 -1.19
C SER A 197 7.80 12.74 -0.97
N ASN A 198 6.68 12.07 -0.73
CA ASN A 198 5.41 12.75 -0.44
C ASN A 198 5.39 13.24 1.01
N LYS A 199 5.29 14.56 1.17
CA LYS A 199 5.35 15.21 2.50
C LYS A 199 4.05 15.05 3.32
N GLU A 200 2.94 14.67 2.70
CA GLU A 200 1.62 14.65 3.34
C GLU A 200 1.09 13.26 3.68
N SER A 201 1.60 12.22 3.04
CA SER A 201 1.23 10.84 3.31
C SER A 201 2.35 10.09 4.01
N LEU A 202 2.02 9.08 4.80
CA LEU A 202 2.96 8.19 5.49
C LEU A 202 3.78 8.88 6.59
N ASN A 203 3.25 9.94 7.21
CA ASN A 203 3.93 10.68 8.27
C ASN A 203 4.17 9.85 9.55
N PHE A 204 3.41 8.79 9.74
CA PHE A 204 3.61 7.81 10.81
C PHE A 204 4.97 7.07 10.69
N SER A 205 5.60 7.08 9.51
CA SER A 205 6.80 6.28 9.23
C SER A 205 8.08 6.75 9.93
N TYR A 206 8.06 7.93 10.54
CA TYR A 206 9.26 8.58 11.08
C TYR A 206 9.41 8.44 12.60
N ASP A 207 8.64 7.55 13.21
CA ASP A 207 8.71 7.23 14.63
C ASP A 207 8.32 5.77 14.84
N LEU A 208 9.03 5.05 15.69
CA LEU A 208 8.81 3.60 15.88
C LEU A 208 7.48 3.31 16.57
N ASP A 209 7.07 4.13 17.54
CA ASP A 209 5.80 3.98 18.24
C ASP A 209 4.62 4.34 17.34
N ASP A 210 4.76 5.41 16.56
CA ASP A 210 3.74 5.82 15.57
C ASP A 210 3.54 4.71 14.50
N ILE A 211 4.64 4.13 13.97
CA ILE A 211 4.58 3.01 13.01
C ILE A 211 3.85 1.81 13.62
N THR A 212 4.20 1.43 14.84
CA THR A 212 3.62 0.28 15.51
C THR A 212 2.13 0.50 15.77
N THR A 213 1.76 1.69 16.25
CA THR A 213 0.37 2.09 16.44
C THR A 213 -0.41 2.08 15.13
N TYR A 214 0.15 2.69 14.06
CA TYR A 214 -0.49 2.72 12.75
C TYR A 214 -0.68 1.31 12.17
N TYR A 215 0.31 0.41 12.35
CA TYR A 215 0.19 -0.96 11.88
C TYR A 215 -0.95 -1.71 12.57
N ARG A 216 -1.12 -1.52 13.88
CA ARG A 216 -2.25 -2.10 14.63
C ARG A 216 -3.60 -1.53 14.18
N LEU A 217 -3.67 -0.22 13.93
CA LEU A 217 -4.87 0.39 13.34
C LEU A 217 -5.20 -0.21 11.95
N TYR A 218 -4.18 -0.43 11.15
CA TYR A 218 -4.33 -1.09 9.85
C TYR A 218 -4.85 -2.52 9.99
N GLN A 219 -4.29 -3.33 10.89
CA GLN A 219 -4.75 -4.71 11.13
C GLN A 219 -6.23 -4.73 11.58
N ASP A 220 -6.59 -3.90 12.55
CA ASP A 220 -7.96 -3.78 13.05
C ASP A 220 -8.94 -3.31 11.95
N LEU A 221 -8.52 -2.38 11.09
CA LEU A 221 -9.33 -1.97 9.95
C LEU A 221 -9.46 -3.07 8.88
N MET A 222 -8.39 -3.81 8.59
CA MET A 222 -8.46 -4.92 7.64
C MET A 222 -9.34 -6.06 8.16
N GLN A 223 -9.26 -6.38 9.45
CA GLN A 223 -10.17 -7.34 10.09
C GLN A 223 -11.65 -6.88 9.98
N PHE A 224 -11.90 -5.59 10.17
CA PHE A 224 -13.23 -5.03 9.94
C PHE A 224 -13.68 -5.20 8.48
N TRP A 225 -12.81 -4.95 7.49
CA TRP A 225 -13.14 -5.14 6.08
C TRP A 225 -13.33 -6.61 5.71
N ASP A 226 -12.57 -7.54 6.27
CA ASP A 226 -12.77 -8.98 6.06
C ASP A 226 -14.17 -9.44 6.50
N VAL A 227 -14.67 -8.92 7.62
CA VAL A 227 -16.05 -9.19 8.06
C VAL A 227 -17.10 -8.56 7.13
N GLN A 228 -16.82 -7.38 6.57
CA GLN A 228 -17.80 -6.63 5.79
C GLN A 228 -17.81 -6.93 4.30
N CYS A 229 -16.67 -7.27 3.73
CA CYS A 229 -16.42 -7.37 2.27
C CYS A 229 -15.46 -8.53 1.93
N GLY A 230 -15.21 -9.48 2.84
CA GLY A 230 -14.12 -10.45 2.73
C GLY A 230 -14.16 -11.33 1.48
N ASP A 231 -15.36 -11.67 0.98
CA ASP A 231 -15.57 -12.40 -0.27
C ASP A 231 -15.01 -11.71 -1.52
N ARG A 232 -14.68 -10.41 -1.40
CA ARG A 232 -14.15 -9.57 -2.47
C ARG A 232 -12.68 -9.20 -2.31
N ILE A 233 -12.04 -9.65 -1.22
CA ILE A 233 -10.65 -9.35 -0.90
C ILE A 233 -9.83 -10.64 -1.03
N TYR A 234 -8.86 -10.63 -1.95
CA TYR A 234 -7.89 -11.70 -2.05
C TYR A 234 -6.68 -11.35 -1.18
N ASN A 235 -6.55 -12.05 -0.06
CA ASN A 235 -5.43 -11.89 0.85
C ASN A 235 -4.22 -12.67 0.34
N LEU A 236 -3.20 -11.98 -0.17
CA LEU A 236 -1.98 -12.55 -0.70
C LEU A 236 -0.84 -12.39 0.29
N LYS A 237 -0.27 -13.49 0.76
CA LYS A 237 0.91 -13.49 1.64
C LYS A 237 2.19 -13.37 0.80
N TYR A 238 2.94 -12.30 1.00
CA TYR A 238 4.19 -12.03 0.29
C TYR A 238 5.22 -13.16 0.44
N GLU A 239 5.34 -13.72 1.65
CA GLU A 239 6.26 -14.82 1.94
C GLU A 239 5.86 -16.13 1.22
N ALA A 240 4.56 -16.39 1.09
CA ALA A 240 4.07 -17.55 0.33
C ALA A 240 4.40 -17.38 -1.16
N LEU A 241 4.13 -16.19 -1.72
CA LEU A 241 4.46 -15.89 -3.11
C LEU A 241 5.96 -16.03 -3.39
N THR A 242 6.82 -15.48 -2.51
CA THR A 242 8.28 -15.57 -2.74
C THR A 242 8.84 -16.97 -2.57
N ARG A 243 8.14 -17.85 -1.85
CA ARG A 243 8.51 -19.26 -1.66
C ARG A 243 8.04 -20.14 -2.82
N ASN A 244 6.81 -19.95 -3.26
CA ASN A 244 6.14 -20.74 -4.29
C ASN A 244 5.56 -19.80 -5.35
N GLN A 245 6.44 -19.12 -6.11
CA GLN A 245 6.05 -18.04 -7.02
C GLN A 245 4.98 -18.50 -8.01
N GLU A 246 5.20 -19.63 -8.68
CA GLU A 246 4.28 -20.11 -9.73
C GLU A 246 2.89 -20.40 -9.17
N ASP A 247 2.79 -21.23 -8.13
CA ASP A 247 1.50 -21.62 -7.56
C ASP A 247 0.69 -20.42 -7.07
N GLU A 248 1.34 -19.50 -6.34
CA GLU A 248 0.67 -18.31 -5.81
C GLU A 248 0.30 -17.31 -6.93
N THR A 249 1.12 -17.21 -7.97
CA THR A 249 0.79 -16.40 -9.15
C THR A 249 -0.40 -17.00 -9.91
N ARG A 250 -0.45 -18.32 -10.12
CA ARG A 250 -1.58 -19.00 -10.77
C ARG A 250 -2.90 -18.77 -10.01
N LYS A 251 -2.89 -18.90 -8.68
CA LYS A 251 -4.06 -18.58 -7.84
C LYS A 251 -4.50 -17.13 -7.97
N LEU A 252 -3.55 -16.20 -7.98
CA LEU A 252 -3.83 -14.77 -8.17
C LEU A 252 -4.48 -14.50 -9.52
N ILE A 253 -3.89 -14.99 -10.62
CA ILE A 253 -4.42 -14.81 -11.99
C ILE A 253 -5.81 -15.43 -12.12
N GLN A 254 -6.04 -16.61 -11.54
CA GLN A 254 -7.35 -17.26 -11.48
C GLN A 254 -8.37 -16.42 -10.72
N TYR A 255 -8.01 -15.87 -9.53
CA TYR A 255 -8.89 -14.98 -8.76
C TYR A 255 -9.30 -13.74 -9.58
N LEU A 256 -8.37 -13.19 -10.37
CA LEU A 256 -8.63 -12.03 -11.23
C LEU A 256 -9.53 -12.37 -12.42
N GLY A 257 -9.80 -13.65 -12.70
CA GLY A 257 -10.58 -14.13 -13.83
C GLY A 257 -9.84 -13.93 -15.15
N LEU A 258 -8.52 -14.08 -15.13
CA LEU A 258 -7.63 -13.99 -16.29
C LEU A 258 -7.15 -15.40 -16.70
N ASN A 259 -6.90 -15.58 -17.98
CA ASN A 259 -6.21 -16.77 -18.47
C ASN A 259 -4.73 -16.70 -18.04
N TRP A 260 -4.10 -17.86 -17.94
CA TRP A 260 -2.68 -17.93 -17.63
C TRP A 260 -1.82 -17.40 -18.78
N GLU A 261 -0.78 -16.62 -18.44
CA GLU A 261 0.30 -16.18 -19.32
C GLU A 261 1.63 -16.34 -18.57
N ASP A 262 2.65 -16.94 -19.22
CA ASP A 262 3.95 -17.24 -18.58
C ASP A 262 4.74 -15.97 -18.23
N GLU A 263 4.48 -14.87 -18.87
CA GLU A 263 5.02 -13.55 -18.62
C GLU A 263 4.78 -13.09 -17.17
N CYS A 264 3.71 -13.57 -16.53
CA CYS A 264 3.40 -13.31 -15.13
C CYS A 264 4.44 -13.90 -14.15
N LEU A 265 5.27 -14.87 -14.59
CA LEU A 265 6.37 -15.42 -13.78
C LEU A 265 7.67 -14.65 -13.91
N ALA A 266 7.77 -13.74 -14.89
CA ALA A 266 8.95 -12.94 -15.15
C ALA A 266 8.70 -11.42 -14.93
N PRO A 267 8.21 -10.99 -13.73
CA PRO A 267 7.88 -9.59 -13.49
C PRO A 267 9.07 -8.63 -13.63
N GLN A 268 10.31 -9.13 -13.46
CA GLN A 268 11.53 -8.34 -13.67
C GLN A 268 11.72 -7.89 -15.13
N ASP A 269 11.14 -8.62 -16.09
CA ASP A 269 11.24 -8.34 -17.54
C ASP A 269 10.16 -7.32 -17.99
N ASN A 270 9.22 -7.00 -17.12
CA ASN A 270 8.23 -5.96 -17.36
C ASN A 270 8.90 -4.57 -17.37
N ASN A 271 9.06 -3.99 -18.57
CA ASN A 271 9.79 -2.73 -18.80
C ASN A 271 9.04 -1.46 -18.35
N ARG A 272 7.85 -1.58 -17.76
CA ARG A 272 7.07 -0.44 -17.29
C ARG A 272 7.88 0.44 -16.32
N SER A 273 7.78 1.75 -16.50
CA SER A 273 8.36 2.71 -15.54
C SER A 273 7.63 2.64 -14.21
N VAL A 274 8.36 2.71 -13.09
CA VAL A 274 7.83 2.58 -11.73
C VAL A 274 8.39 3.68 -10.85
N GLY A 275 7.51 4.57 -10.40
CA GLY A 275 7.83 5.70 -9.54
C GLY A 275 7.67 5.39 -8.04
N THR A 276 8.14 4.23 -7.54
CA THR A 276 7.99 3.86 -6.13
C THR A 276 9.33 3.61 -5.46
N ALA A 277 9.35 3.65 -4.12
CA ALA A 277 10.53 3.33 -3.30
C ALA A 277 11.07 1.91 -3.53
N SER A 278 10.30 1.03 -4.18
CA SER A 278 10.67 -0.36 -4.49
C SER A 278 11.17 -0.56 -5.93
N SER A 279 11.37 0.50 -6.73
CA SER A 279 11.70 0.45 -8.16
C SER A 279 12.95 -0.38 -8.49
N LYS A 280 13.98 -0.34 -7.66
CA LYS A 280 15.20 -1.16 -7.83
C LYS A 280 14.95 -2.65 -7.55
N GLN A 281 14.11 -2.95 -6.57
CA GLN A 281 13.88 -4.34 -6.13
C GLN A 281 13.11 -5.17 -7.15
N ILE A 282 12.15 -4.56 -7.85
CA ILE A 282 11.32 -5.26 -8.84
C ILE A 282 12.05 -5.62 -10.14
N ARG A 283 13.25 -5.05 -10.38
CA ARG A 283 14.11 -5.39 -11.52
C ARG A 283 14.96 -6.64 -11.27
N GLN A 284 14.84 -7.23 -10.10
CA GLN A 284 15.53 -8.48 -9.73
C GLN A 284 14.53 -9.63 -9.78
N LYS A 285 15.02 -10.84 -10.04
CA LYS A 285 14.20 -12.05 -9.88
C LYS A 285 13.62 -12.10 -8.46
N VAL A 286 12.43 -12.66 -8.35
CA VAL A 286 11.78 -12.87 -7.05
C VAL A 286 12.70 -13.70 -6.16
N TYR A 287 12.98 -13.23 -4.94
CA TYR A 287 13.88 -13.90 -4.01
C TYR A 287 13.27 -13.96 -2.60
N GLN A 288 13.70 -14.97 -1.85
CA GLN A 288 13.26 -15.20 -0.47
C GLN A 288 14.15 -14.44 0.53
N GLY A 289 13.68 -14.38 1.79
CA GLY A 289 14.47 -13.88 2.92
C GLY A 289 14.45 -12.38 3.14
N SER A 290 13.79 -11.61 2.27
CA SER A 290 13.68 -10.15 2.45
C SER A 290 12.93 -9.75 3.72
N SER A 291 11.99 -10.59 4.18
CA SER A 291 11.23 -10.38 5.41
C SER A 291 11.99 -10.74 6.69
N LEU A 292 13.20 -11.26 6.58
CA LEU A 292 14.05 -11.55 7.75
C LEU A 292 15.13 -10.47 7.98
N LYS A 293 15.30 -9.53 7.05
CA LYS A 293 16.39 -8.54 7.11
C LYS A 293 16.28 -7.58 8.31
N TRP A 294 15.08 -7.33 8.83
CA TRP A 294 14.85 -6.50 10.01
C TRP A 294 15.51 -7.09 11.27
N LYS A 295 15.63 -8.43 11.38
CA LYS A 295 16.21 -9.11 12.54
C LYS A 295 17.63 -8.66 12.87
N LYS A 296 18.40 -8.18 11.87
CA LYS A 296 19.72 -7.61 12.12
C LYS A 296 19.67 -6.35 12.97
N PHE A 297 18.52 -5.66 12.99
CA PHE A 297 18.30 -4.43 13.76
C PHE A 297 17.51 -4.65 15.04
N GLU A 298 17.02 -5.86 15.28
CA GLU A 298 16.25 -6.22 16.49
C GLU A 298 16.93 -5.78 17.81
N PRO A 299 18.28 -5.92 17.98
CA PRO A 299 18.96 -5.47 19.19
C PRO A 299 18.88 -3.95 19.47
N PHE A 300 18.52 -3.15 18.46
CA PHE A 300 18.43 -1.69 18.57
C PHE A 300 16.98 -1.19 18.70
N LEU A 301 16.00 -2.09 18.68
CA LEU A 301 14.57 -1.74 18.63
C LEU A 301 13.90 -1.74 20.02
N ASP A 302 14.62 -2.09 21.07
CA ASP A 302 14.14 -2.10 22.47
C ASP A 302 12.75 -2.73 22.65
N GLY A 303 12.44 -3.80 21.88
CA GLY A 303 11.19 -4.53 21.95
C GLY A 303 9.96 -3.79 21.38
N VAL A 304 10.11 -2.62 20.76
CA VAL A 304 8.97 -1.83 20.24
C VAL A 304 8.09 -2.61 19.25
N PHE A 305 8.65 -3.59 18.54
CA PHE A 305 7.92 -4.45 17.61
C PHE A 305 7.34 -5.74 18.25
N ASP A 306 7.53 -5.99 19.54
CA ASP A 306 7.09 -7.26 20.17
C ASP A 306 5.57 -7.38 20.27
N GLN A 307 4.88 -6.24 20.26
CA GLN A 307 3.43 -6.17 20.22
C GLN A 307 2.82 -6.35 18.81
N LEU A 308 3.65 -6.52 17.76
CA LEU A 308 3.19 -6.76 16.39
C LEU A 308 3.00 -8.25 16.14
N GLU A 309 1.80 -8.63 15.72
CA GLU A 309 1.43 -9.96 15.30
C GLU A 309 1.44 -10.05 13.75
N ASP A 310 1.63 -11.28 13.19
CA ASP A 310 1.61 -11.54 11.74
C ASP A 310 0.24 -12.05 11.26
#